data_69cd1fa9bcbc2d400955d4614025b8ab
#
_entry.id   69cd1fa9bcbc2d400955d4614025b8ab
#
_cell.length_a   1.000
_cell.length_b   1.000
_cell.length_c   1.000
_cell.angle_alpha   90.00
_cell.angle_beta   90.00
_cell.angle_gamma   90.00
#
_symmetry.space_group_name_H-M   'P 1'
#
loop_
_entity.id
_entity.type
_entity.pdbx_description
1 polymer ?
#
loop_
_entity_poly.entity_id
_entity_poly.type
_entity_poly.pdbx_seq_one_letter_code
_entity_poly.pdbx_strand_id
1 'polypeptide(L)'
;MAGDLRSARILEIGSGRQDMGEDAYSFRRLFDGGNEFVQSDLDPAYGHLVVDVTTMDFVEEWDVILCVSVLEHVPDFTAAVGRIHRALRPGGRAVVVAPMCFPYHDEPHDYWRFTAHGLRHVLAGFDAVDVRSRGPRRLPFTSLAVARKA
;
A
#
# COMPACT_ATOMS: atom_id res chain seq x y z
N MET A 1 -10.72 -0.02 12.00
CA MET A 1 -9.45 0.71 11.77
C MET A 1 -9.65 2.02 10.99
N ALA A 2 -10.26 2.02 9.83
CA ALA A 2 -10.49 3.26 9.07
C ALA A 2 -11.46 4.23 9.78
N GLY A 3 -12.52 3.75 10.40
CA GLY A 3 -13.55 4.58 11.06
C GLY A 3 -13.12 5.31 12.34
N ASP A 4 -11.97 4.95 12.91
CA ASP A 4 -11.48 5.53 14.18
C ASP A 4 -10.38 6.58 13.97
N LEU A 5 -9.87 6.73 12.73
CA LEU A 5 -8.85 7.71 12.40
C LEU A 5 -9.48 9.10 12.21
N ARG A 6 -8.93 10.09 12.89
CA ARG A 6 -9.32 11.51 12.81
C ARG A 6 -8.08 12.37 12.67
N SER A 7 -8.13 13.35 11.80
CA SER A 7 -7.03 14.30 11.57
C SER A 7 -5.69 13.62 11.20
N ALA A 8 -5.75 12.42 10.61
CA ALA A 8 -4.57 11.69 10.16
C ALA A 8 -4.16 12.12 8.74
N ARG A 9 -2.86 12.09 8.46
CA ARG A 9 -2.32 12.22 7.11
C ARG A 9 -2.15 10.85 6.50
N ILE A 10 -2.81 10.62 5.38
CA ILE A 10 -2.88 9.33 4.70
C ILE A 10 -2.33 9.47 3.28
N LEU A 11 -1.34 8.67 2.94
CA LEU A 11 -0.84 8.53 1.57
C LEU A 11 -1.35 7.22 0.97
N GLU A 12 -1.98 7.30 -0.18
CA GLU A 12 -2.30 6.14 -1.01
C GLU A 12 -1.32 6.07 -2.18
N ILE A 13 -0.61 4.96 -2.29
CA ILE A 13 0.35 4.69 -3.36
C ILE A 13 -0.31 3.79 -4.38
N GLY A 14 -0.23 4.14 -5.67
CA GLY A 14 -0.87 3.41 -6.76
C GLY A 14 -2.38 3.61 -6.77
N SER A 15 -2.83 4.88 -6.72
CA SER A 15 -4.27 5.22 -6.75
C SER A 15 -4.95 4.93 -8.07
N GLY A 16 -4.18 4.67 -9.14
CA GLY A 16 -4.68 4.25 -10.45
C GLY A 16 -5.39 5.37 -11.21
N ARG A 17 -6.09 4.97 -12.25
CA ARG A 17 -6.75 5.87 -13.22
C ARG A 17 -8.04 6.46 -12.66
N GLN A 18 -8.28 7.74 -12.95
CA GLN A 18 -9.52 8.44 -12.56
C GLN A 18 -10.66 8.25 -13.58
N ASP A 19 -10.38 7.82 -14.80
CA ASP A 19 -11.34 7.70 -15.90
C ASP A 19 -12.43 6.64 -15.68
N MET A 20 -12.26 5.76 -14.70
CA MET A 20 -13.25 4.75 -14.29
C MET A 20 -14.21 5.26 -13.18
N GLY A 21 -14.18 6.57 -12.87
CA GLY A 21 -14.90 7.20 -11.77
C GLY A 21 -13.95 7.66 -10.66
N GLU A 22 -14.27 8.78 -10.00
CA GLU A 22 -13.36 9.50 -9.09
C GLU A 22 -12.66 8.66 -8.01
N ASP A 23 -13.16 7.46 -7.70
CA ASP A 23 -12.60 6.57 -6.67
C ASP A 23 -12.59 5.10 -7.09
N ALA A 24 -12.57 4.78 -8.39
CA ALA A 24 -12.71 3.39 -8.85
C ALA A 24 -11.63 2.45 -8.28
N TYR A 25 -10.43 2.99 -8.04
CA TYR A 25 -9.28 2.25 -7.49
C TYR A 25 -8.81 2.77 -6.13
N SER A 26 -9.43 3.85 -5.61
CA SER A 26 -9.02 4.50 -4.37
C SER A 26 -9.84 4.05 -3.16
N PHE A 27 -9.16 3.98 -2.03
CA PHE A 27 -9.77 3.68 -0.73
C PHE A 27 -10.19 4.93 0.05
N ARG A 28 -10.12 6.13 -0.56
CA ARG A 28 -10.45 7.42 0.07
C ARG A 28 -11.76 7.38 0.88
N ARG A 29 -12.82 6.81 0.31
CA ARG A 29 -14.14 6.72 0.96
C ARG A 29 -14.15 5.99 2.30
N LEU A 30 -13.18 5.12 2.55
CA LEU A 30 -13.07 4.41 3.83
C LEU A 30 -12.46 5.28 4.93
N PHE A 31 -11.92 6.46 4.56
CA PHE A 31 -11.18 7.36 5.45
C PHE A 31 -11.82 8.74 5.56
N ASP A 32 -13.11 8.88 5.23
CA ASP A 32 -13.92 10.12 5.33
C ASP A 32 -14.17 10.50 6.79
N GLY A 33 -13.16 10.93 7.51
CA GLY A 33 -13.26 11.24 8.93
C GLY A 33 -12.58 12.55 9.31
N GLY A 34 -12.43 13.51 8.37
CA GLY A 34 -11.63 14.71 8.58
C GLY A 34 -10.13 14.45 8.48
N ASN A 35 -9.75 13.41 7.71
CA ASN A 35 -8.37 13.06 7.41
C ASN A 35 -7.86 13.82 6.17
N GLU A 36 -6.56 14.11 6.14
CA GLU A 36 -5.87 14.54 4.92
C GLU A 36 -5.52 13.31 4.10
N PHE A 37 -6.24 13.07 3.00
CA PHE A 37 -6.03 11.93 2.13
C PHE A 37 -5.37 12.35 0.83
N VAL A 38 -4.15 11.91 0.59
CA VAL A 38 -3.35 12.20 -0.61
C VAL A 38 -3.26 10.95 -1.47
N GLN A 39 -3.73 11.08 -2.72
CA GLN A 39 -3.59 10.05 -3.75
C GLN A 39 -2.28 10.24 -4.49
N SER A 40 -1.57 9.16 -4.75
CA SER A 40 -0.34 9.19 -5.54
C SER A 40 -0.24 8.02 -6.51
N ASP A 41 0.48 8.24 -7.60
CA ASP A 41 0.77 7.21 -8.58
C ASP A 41 2.13 7.47 -9.24
N LEU A 42 2.70 6.46 -9.89
CA LEU A 42 3.91 6.61 -10.68
C LEU A 42 3.64 7.33 -12.02
N ASP A 43 2.45 7.13 -12.60
CA ASP A 43 2.07 7.71 -13.88
C ASP A 43 1.49 9.12 -13.70
N PRO A 44 2.18 10.19 -14.20
CA PRO A 44 1.69 11.55 -14.12
C PRO A 44 0.38 11.79 -14.90
N ALA A 45 0.05 10.91 -15.84
CA ALA A 45 -1.18 11.02 -16.61
C ALA A 45 -2.45 10.80 -15.77
N TYR A 46 -2.33 10.20 -14.57
CA TYR A 46 -3.46 9.96 -13.68
C TYR A 46 -3.87 11.17 -12.84
N GLY A 47 -3.08 12.26 -12.88
CA GLY A 47 -3.43 13.52 -12.22
C GLY A 47 -3.25 13.54 -10.70
N HIS A 48 -2.63 12.51 -10.14
CA HIS A 48 -2.27 12.40 -8.73
C HIS A 48 -0.90 13.01 -8.42
N LEU A 49 -0.53 13.04 -7.14
CA LEU A 49 0.85 13.30 -6.74
C LEU A 49 1.76 12.22 -7.37
N VAL A 50 2.77 12.64 -8.13
CA VAL A 50 3.71 11.69 -8.75
C VAL A 50 4.68 11.16 -7.71
N VAL A 51 4.62 9.85 -7.43
CA VAL A 51 5.45 9.18 -6.43
C VAL A 51 5.95 7.84 -6.97
N ASP A 52 7.27 7.70 -7.05
CA ASP A 52 7.91 6.40 -7.15
C ASP A 52 8.21 5.88 -5.74
N VAL A 53 7.56 4.80 -5.36
CA VAL A 53 7.67 4.20 -4.03
C VAL A 53 9.09 3.73 -3.69
N THR A 54 9.94 3.48 -4.69
CA THR A 54 11.34 3.04 -4.49
C THR A 54 12.30 4.19 -4.21
N THR A 55 11.94 5.41 -4.61
CA THR A 55 12.81 6.59 -4.53
C THR A 55 12.24 7.73 -3.68
N MET A 56 10.95 7.67 -3.30
CA MET A 56 10.33 8.71 -2.49
C MET A 56 11.17 9.04 -1.23
N ASP A 57 11.23 10.32 -0.87
CA ASP A 57 12.12 10.83 0.18
C ASP A 57 11.40 11.35 1.44
N PHE A 58 10.10 11.11 1.56
CA PHE A 58 9.31 11.44 2.77
C PHE A 58 9.96 10.89 4.04
N VAL A 59 9.93 11.67 5.11
CA VAL A 59 10.50 11.30 6.41
C VAL A 59 9.50 11.64 7.51
N GLU A 60 8.89 10.60 8.10
CA GLU A 60 7.97 10.75 9.24
C GLU A 60 6.81 11.75 9.00
N GLU A 61 6.26 11.72 7.80
CA GLU A 61 5.21 12.64 7.38
C GLU A 61 3.80 12.05 7.46
N TRP A 62 3.68 10.71 7.43
CA TRP A 62 2.42 10.02 7.23
C TRP A 62 2.02 9.19 8.45
N ASP A 63 0.75 9.27 8.84
CA ASP A 63 0.18 8.44 9.89
C ASP A 63 -0.24 7.08 9.34
N VAL A 64 -0.68 7.06 8.08
CA VAL A 64 -1.04 5.83 7.36
C VAL A 64 -0.52 5.88 5.93
N ILE A 65 0.04 4.79 5.45
CA ILE A 65 0.36 4.58 4.04
C ILE A 65 -0.39 3.35 3.54
N LEU A 66 -1.17 3.54 2.48
CA LEU A 66 -1.86 2.45 1.76
C LEU A 66 -1.01 2.08 0.54
N CYS A 67 -0.66 0.81 0.42
CA CYS A 67 0.07 0.25 -0.73
C CYS A 67 -0.67 -1.03 -1.15
N VAL A 68 -1.65 -0.86 -2.03
CA VAL A 68 -2.60 -1.91 -2.39
C VAL A 68 -2.40 -2.31 -3.84
N SER A 69 -2.03 -3.57 -4.07
CA SER A 69 -1.72 -4.11 -5.40
C SER A 69 -0.70 -3.25 -6.16
N VAL A 70 0.41 -2.94 -5.48
CA VAL A 70 1.53 -2.16 -6.04
C VAL A 70 2.81 -2.97 -6.00
N LEU A 71 3.11 -3.66 -4.88
CA LEU A 71 4.41 -4.33 -4.71
C LEU A 71 4.69 -5.42 -5.74
N GLU A 72 3.66 -6.05 -6.30
CA GLU A 72 3.77 -7.00 -7.40
C GLU A 72 4.34 -6.39 -8.69
N HIS A 73 4.20 -5.06 -8.85
CA HIS A 73 4.66 -4.29 -10.00
C HIS A 73 6.01 -3.61 -9.76
N VAL A 74 6.57 -3.72 -8.56
CA VAL A 74 7.81 -3.04 -8.16
C VAL A 74 8.97 -4.02 -8.18
N PRO A 75 9.96 -3.89 -9.08
CA PRO A 75 11.09 -4.83 -9.16
C PRO A 75 11.89 -4.90 -7.86
N ASP A 76 12.15 -3.76 -7.21
CA ASP A 76 12.78 -3.69 -5.89
C ASP A 76 11.76 -3.36 -4.79
N PHE A 77 10.92 -4.33 -4.45
CA PHE A 77 9.96 -4.18 -3.37
C PHE A 77 10.63 -3.98 -2.00
N THR A 78 11.88 -4.38 -1.83
CA THR A 78 12.62 -4.19 -0.57
C THR A 78 12.94 -2.71 -0.37
N ALA A 79 13.42 -2.02 -1.42
CA ALA A 79 13.61 -0.58 -1.38
C ALA A 79 12.27 0.13 -1.11
N ALA A 80 11.20 -0.26 -1.79
CA ALA A 80 9.86 0.31 -1.59
C ALA A 80 9.41 0.19 -0.13
N VAL A 81 9.52 -0.98 0.48
CA VAL A 81 9.15 -1.21 1.89
C VAL A 81 9.99 -0.37 2.84
N GLY A 82 11.30 -0.24 2.59
CA GLY A 82 12.19 0.63 3.36
C GLY A 82 11.78 2.10 3.28
N ARG A 83 11.36 2.58 2.10
CA ARG A 83 10.84 3.95 1.91
C ARG A 83 9.51 4.16 2.60
N ILE A 84 8.59 3.20 2.53
CA ILE A 84 7.32 3.24 3.27
C ILE A 84 7.58 3.34 4.77
N HIS A 85 8.48 2.51 5.31
CA HIS A 85 8.83 2.56 6.73
C HIS A 85 9.40 3.93 7.13
N ARG A 86 10.32 4.50 6.33
CA ARG A 86 10.91 5.82 6.59
C ARG A 86 9.88 6.94 6.55
N ALA A 87 8.93 6.88 5.62
CA ALA A 87 7.91 7.89 5.41
C ALA A 87 6.85 7.94 6.54
N LEU A 88 6.64 6.84 7.24
CA LEU A 88 5.70 6.76 8.36
C LEU A 88 6.27 7.44 9.59
N ARG A 89 5.40 8.13 10.34
CA ARG A 89 5.67 8.63 11.69
C ARG A 89 5.86 7.48 12.68
N PRO A 90 6.52 7.71 13.82
CA PRO A 90 6.44 6.78 14.95
C PRO A 90 4.98 6.48 15.31
N GLY A 91 4.64 5.22 15.49
CA GLY A 91 3.26 4.76 15.69
C GLY A 91 2.41 4.63 14.42
N GLY A 92 2.91 5.12 13.28
CA GLY A 92 2.24 5.05 11.98
C GLY A 92 2.11 3.63 11.44
N ARG A 93 1.25 3.45 10.44
CA ARG A 93 0.89 2.13 9.91
C ARG A 93 0.95 2.07 8.40
N ALA A 94 1.56 1.01 7.87
CA ALA A 94 1.40 0.62 6.48
C ALA A 94 0.28 -0.42 6.35
N VAL A 95 -0.61 -0.23 5.38
CA VAL A 95 -1.57 -1.23 4.94
C VAL A 95 -1.11 -1.70 3.57
N VAL A 96 -0.65 -2.94 3.49
CA VAL A 96 -0.12 -3.53 2.26
C VAL A 96 -1.02 -4.67 1.84
N VAL A 97 -1.48 -4.64 0.60
CA VAL A 97 -2.22 -5.74 -0.02
C VAL A 97 -1.44 -6.22 -1.23
N ALA A 98 -1.23 -7.52 -1.33
CA ALA A 98 -0.54 -8.10 -2.46
C ALA A 98 -1.18 -9.44 -2.87
N PRO A 99 -1.25 -9.74 -4.20
CA PRO A 99 -1.84 -10.98 -4.70
C PRO A 99 -0.91 -12.18 -4.47
N MET A 100 -1.52 -13.33 -4.21
CA MET A 100 -0.84 -14.63 -4.27
C MET A 100 -1.30 -15.44 -5.49
N CYS A 101 -2.62 -15.44 -5.76
CA CYS A 101 -3.20 -16.14 -6.90
C CYS A 101 -4.06 -15.14 -7.68
N PHE A 102 -3.46 -14.56 -8.70
CA PHE A 102 -4.11 -13.61 -9.61
C PHE A 102 -3.58 -13.81 -11.02
N PRO A 103 -4.42 -13.67 -12.08
CA PRO A 103 -3.96 -13.72 -13.44
C PRO A 103 -2.80 -12.78 -13.71
N TYR A 104 -1.94 -13.14 -14.66
CA TYR A 104 -0.90 -12.25 -15.14
C TYR A 104 -1.54 -10.96 -15.69
N HIS A 105 -1.00 -9.81 -15.30
CA HIS A 105 -1.48 -8.51 -15.75
C HIS A 105 -0.33 -7.49 -15.73
N ASP A 106 -0.22 -6.70 -16.79
CA ASP A 106 0.80 -5.67 -16.92
C ASP A 106 0.28 -4.32 -16.48
N GLU A 107 0.95 -3.71 -15.44
CA GLU A 107 0.67 -2.36 -14.94
C GLU A 107 1.96 -1.66 -14.43
N PRO A 108 2.92 -1.30 -15.26
CA PRO A 108 3.23 -1.74 -16.62
C PRO A 108 3.90 -3.12 -16.68
N HIS A 109 4.37 -3.65 -15.56
CA HIS A 109 5.03 -4.96 -15.43
C HIS A 109 4.49 -5.73 -14.25
N ASP A 110 4.51 -7.06 -14.29
CA ASP A 110 3.99 -7.95 -13.26
C ASP A 110 5.10 -8.92 -12.82
N TYR A 111 5.77 -8.65 -11.69
CA TYR A 111 6.97 -9.36 -11.27
C TYR A 111 6.71 -10.43 -10.20
N TRP A 112 5.82 -10.14 -9.23
CA TRP A 112 5.80 -10.88 -7.98
C TRP A 112 4.42 -11.40 -7.57
N ARG A 113 4.43 -12.48 -6.79
CA ARG A 113 3.28 -12.99 -6.03
C ARG A 113 3.72 -13.23 -4.59
N PHE A 114 2.90 -12.79 -3.63
CA PHE A 114 3.29 -12.83 -2.23
C PHE A 114 2.42 -13.79 -1.44
N THR A 115 3.06 -14.80 -0.82
CA THR A 115 2.41 -15.58 0.22
C THR A 115 2.28 -14.75 1.51
N ALA A 116 1.40 -15.16 2.44
CA ALA A 116 1.31 -14.51 3.74
C ALA A 116 2.64 -14.54 4.53
N HIS A 117 3.42 -15.62 4.38
CA HIS A 117 4.76 -15.71 4.98
C HIS A 117 5.77 -14.79 4.29
N GLY A 118 5.73 -14.72 2.96
CA GLY A 118 6.58 -13.81 2.19
C GLY A 118 6.29 -12.35 2.58
N LEU A 119 5.00 -11.98 2.68
CA LEU A 119 4.61 -10.62 3.05
C LEU A 119 5.06 -10.25 4.48
N ARG A 120 4.96 -11.19 5.46
CA ARG A 120 5.54 -10.98 6.80
C ARG A 120 7.05 -10.80 6.76
N HIS A 121 7.74 -11.58 5.95
CA HIS A 121 9.20 -11.49 5.83
C HIS A 121 9.64 -10.15 5.24
N VAL A 122 8.98 -9.70 4.19
CA VAL A 122 9.25 -8.40 3.55
C VAL A 122 9.01 -7.24 4.52
N LEU A 123 8.01 -7.35 5.40
CA LEU A 123 7.65 -6.33 6.39
C LEU A 123 8.34 -6.53 7.76
N ALA A 124 9.32 -7.42 7.87
CA ALA A 124 9.96 -7.75 9.15
C ALA A 124 10.72 -6.58 9.83
N GLY A 125 10.97 -5.48 9.11
CA GLY A 125 11.51 -4.24 9.68
C GLY A 125 10.52 -3.41 10.49
N PHE A 126 9.23 -3.77 10.50
CA PHE A 126 8.21 -3.15 11.34
C PHE A 126 8.08 -3.86 12.68
N ASP A 127 7.67 -3.14 13.73
CA ASP A 127 7.59 -3.68 15.10
C ASP A 127 6.44 -4.66 15.30
N ALA A 128 5.37 -4.49 14.54
CA ALA A 128 4.24 -5.42 14.55
C ALA A 128 3.65 -5.58 13.15
N VAL A 129 3.42 -6.83 12.75
CA VAL A 129 2.84 -7.18 11.44
C VAL A 129 1.72 -8.21 11.62
N ASP A 130 0.47 -7.77 11.37
CA ASP A 130 -0.70 -8.67 11.26
C ASP A 130 -0.98 -8.94 9.78
N VAL A 131 -1.03 -10.22 9.39
CA VAL A 131 -1.31 -10.63 8.01
C VAL A 131 -2.53 -11.53 7.96
N ARG A 132 -3.48 -11.17 7.12
CA ARG A 132 -4.71 -11.92 6.85
C ARG A 132 -4.84 -12.21 5.37
N SER A 133 -5.17 -13.46 5.04
CA SER A 133 -5.40 -13.88 3.65
C SER A 133 -6.88 -14.01 3.34
N ARG A 134 -7.25 -13.81 2.09
CA ARG A 134 -8.60 -14.00 1.55
C ARG A 134 -8.57 -15.04 0.42
N GLY A 135 -9.56 -15.94 0.42
CA GLY A 135 -9.68 -17.04 -0.53
C GLY A 135 -9.59 -18.40 0.16
N PRO A 136 -9.54 -19.50 -0.58
CA PRO A 136 -9.39 -20.85 -0.05
C PRO A 136 -8.09 -21.00 0.76
N ARG A 137 -8.14 -21.72 1.87
CA ARG A 137 -6.99 -21.85 2.79
C ARG A 137 -5.67 -22.26 2.13
N ARG A 138 -5.72 -23.17 1.14
CA ARG A 138 -4.54 -23.66 0.43
C ARG A 138 -4.18 -22.86 -0.83
N LEU A 139 -5.08 -21.98 -1.27
CA LEU A 139 -4.90 -21.16 -2.47
C LEU A 139 -5.55 -19.80 -2.23
N PRO A 140 -5.04 -18.98 -1.30
CA PRO A 140 -5.58 -17.65 -1.08
C PRO A 140 -5.34 -16.77 -2.31
N PHE A 141 -6.32 -15.90 -2.61
CA PHE A 141 -6.21 -15.00 -3.75
C PHE A 141 -5.26 -13.84 -3.44
N THR A 142 -5.38 -13.30 -2.22
CA THR A 142 -4.63 -12.13 -1.79
C THR A 142 -4.36 -12.17 -0.29
N SER A 143 -3.35 -11.42 0.15
CA SER A 143 -3.04 -11.20 1.56
C SER A 143 -3.00 -9.70 1.85
N LEU A 144 -3.59 -9.32 2.97
CA LEU A 144 -3.54 -7.97 3.54
C LEU A 144 -2.65 -8.01 4.77
N ALA A 145 -1.69 -7.10 4.83
CA ALA A 145 -0.84 -6.87 5.99
C ALA A 145 -1.10 -5.48 6.57
N VAL A 146 -1.17 -5.40 7.89
CA VAL A 146 -1.08 -4.15 8.64
C VAL A 146 0.24 -4.18 9.41
N ALA A 147 1.16 -3.30 9.05
CA ALA A 147 2.48 -3.20 9.65
C ALA A 147 2.60 -1.87 10.40
N ARG A 148 3.09 -1.90 11.64
CA ARG A 148 3.23 -0.71 12.50
C ARG A 148 4.70 -0.38 12.71
N LYS A 149 5.05 0.90 12.56
CA LYS A 149 6.34 1.47 12.98
C LYS A 149 6.27 1.82 14.49
N ALA A 150 7.37 1.58 15.22
CA ALA A 150 7.51 1.94 16.63
C ALA A 150 7.31 3.45 16.87
#